data_4a66cc606cfc3059efbd6d04a442ae03
#
_entry.id   4a66cc606cfc3059efbd6d04a442ae03
#
_cell.length_a   1.000
_cell.length_b   1.000
_cell.length_c   1.000
_cell.angle_alpha   90.00
_cell.angle_beta   90.00
_cell.angle_gamma   90.00
#
_symmetry.space_group_name_H-M   'P 1'
#
loop_
_entity.id
_entity.type
_entity.pdbx_description
1 polymer ?
#
loop_
_entity_poly.entity_id
_entity_poly.type
_entity_poly.pdbx_seq_one_letter_code
_entity_poly.pdbx_strand_id
1 'polypeptide(L)'
;RDQARTNKLHQNLWESVKEELTEEMAINSAIEEEILHKFRTIITQLSPQQQEIMKMSMDGMKVKEIAKVLNVSENAIKMQKKRAYSVIREELGECWSVLLIMRFPNLKIYE
;
A
#
# COMPACT_ATOMS: atom_id res chain seq x y z
N ARG A 1 6.82 -20.34 8.81
CA ARG A 1 8.10 -19.98 9.43
C ARG A 1 8.88 -18.98 8.60
N ASP A 2 9.11 -19.30 7.33
CA ASP A 2 9.81 -18.38 6.43
C ASP A 2 9.01 -17.10 6.26
N GLN A 3 7.69 -17.22 6.24
CA GLN A 3 6.79 -16.08 6.14
C GLN A 3 6.89 -15.17 7.37
N ALA A 4 6.99 -15.76 8.55
CA ALA A 4 7.15 -15.01 9.79
C ALA A 4 8.50 -14.28 9.83
N ARG A 5 9.55 -14.91 9.32
CA ARG A 5 10.87 -14.29 9.21
C ARG A 5 10.85 -13.11 8.25
N THR A 6 10.24 -13.30 7.10
CA THR A 6 10.13 -12.25 6.09
C THR A 6 9.35 -11.05 6.61
N ASN A 7 8.24 -11.31 7.30
CA ASN A 7 7.43 -10.26 7.89
C ASN A 7 8.20 -9.48 8.95
N LYS A 8 9.01 -10.18 9.75
CA LYS A 8 9.83 -9.55 10.79
C LYS A 8 10.93 -8.67 10.17
N LEU A 9 11.55 -9.14 9.08
CA LEU A 9 12.54 -8.35 8.37
C LEU A 9 11.93 -7.09 7.76
N HIS A 10 10.77 -7.22 7.14
CA HIS A 10 10.05 -6.07 6.57
C HIS A 10 9.65 -5.09 7.66
N GLN A 11 9.20 -5.58 8.80
CA GLN A 11 8.82 -4.74 9.93
C GLN A 11 10.01 -3.97 10.50
N ASN A 12 11.16 -4.64 10.65
CA ASN A 12 12.38 -4.00 11.13
C ASN A 12 12.88 -2.93 10.17
N LEU A 13 12.87 -3.24 8.88
CA LEU A 13 13.23 -2.28 7.84
C LEU A 13 12.29 -1.08 7.87
N TRP A 14 10.99 -1.35 7.96
CA TRP A 14 9.96 -0.30 8.02
C TRP A 14 10.17 0.63 9.20
N GLU A 15 10.42 0.10 10.39
CA GLU A 15 10.65 0.91 11.58
C GLU A 15 11.91 1.76 11.48
N SER A 16 13.00 1.17 10.95
CA SER A 16 14.25 1.88 10.72
C SER A 16 14.07 3.05 9.77
N VAL A 17 13.45 2.81 8.64
CA VAL A 17 13.21 3.83 7.62
C VAL A 17 12.22 4.89 8.14
N LYS A 18 11.22 4.46 8.91
CA LYS A 18 10.23 5.35 9.51
C LYS A 18 10.88 6.40 10.40
N GLU A 19 11.84 6.01 11.22
CA GLU A 19 12.54 6.94 12.11
C GLU A 19 13.30 8.01 11.32
N GLU A 20 13.99 7.59 10.26
CA GLU A 20 14.74 8.52 9.41
C GLU A 20 13.84 9.46 8.62
N LEU A 21 12.77 8.93 8.04
CA LEU A 21 11.94 9.68 7.11
C LEU A 21 10.89 10.56 7.79
N THR A 22 10.52 10.26 9.04
CA THR A 22 9.51 11.05 9.75
C THR A 22 9.96 12.51 9.93
N GLU A 23 11.23 12.73 10.21
CA GLU A 23 11.77 14.08 10.36
C GLU A 23 11.75 14.84 9.03
N GLU A 24 12.16 14.19 7.95
CA GLU A 24 12.13 14.81 6.62
C GLU A 24 10.71 15.12 6.17
N MET A 25 9.75 14.22 6.43
CA MET A 25 8.36 14.43 6.09
C MET A 25 7.74 15.59 6.87
N ALA A 26 8.12 15.75 8.11
CA ALA A 26 7.64 16.86 8.94
C ALA A 26 8.17 18.20 8.44
N ILE A 27 9.34 18.21 7.81
CA ILE A 27 10.00 19.41 7.32
C ILE A 27 9.63 19.75 5.88
N ASN A 28 9.34 18.71 5.06
CA ASN A 28 9.21 18.89 3.61
C ASN A 28 7.90 18.31 3.05
N SER A 29 6.88 19.14 2.98
CA SER A 29 5.58 18.77 2.41
C SER A 29 5.65 18.42 0.92
N ALA A 30 6.71 18.82 0.22
CA ALA A 30 6.91 18.50 -1.19
C ALA A 30 7.09 17.00 -1.42
N ILE A 31 7.71 16.31 -0.46
CA ILE A 31 7.90 14.86 -0.52
C ILE A 31 6.54 14.15 -0.46
N GLU A 32 5.65 14.62 0.40
CA GLU A 32 4.31 14.04 0.50
C GLU A 32 3.54 14.17 -0.81
N GLU A 33 3.58 15.33 -1.43
CA GLU A 33 2.93 15.56 -2.72
C GLU A 33 3.51 14.67 -3.82
N GLU A 34 4.81 14.51 -3.82
CA GLU A 34 5.49 13.66 -4.80
C GLU A 34 5.07 12.20 -4.64
N ILE A 35 4.97 11.71 -3.42
CA ILE A 35 4.48 10.35 -3.15
C ILE A 35 3.06 10.17 -3.67
N LEU A 36 2.19 11.11 -3.38
CA LEU A 36 0.80 11.05 -3.84
C LEU A 36 0.72 11.07 -5.35
N HIS A 37 1.55 11.88 -6.00
CA HIS A 37 1.59 11.94 -7.44
C HIS A 37 2.04 10.61 -8.05
N LYS A 38 3.13 10.04 -7.54
CA LYS A 38 3.63 8.74 -7.98
C LYS A 38 2.59 7.65 -7.77
N PHE A 39 1.96 7.63 -6.60
CA PHE A 39 0.94 6.65 -6.28
C PHE A 39 -0.26 6.75 -7.22
N ARG A 40 -0.75 7.94 -7.49
CA ARG A 40 -1.86 8.15 -8.41
C ARG A 40 -1.52 7.68 -9.82
N THR A 41 -0.30 7.95 -10.26
CA THR A 41 0.17 7.51 -11.57
C THR A 41 0.16 5.97 -11.66
N ILE A 42 0.63 5.31 -10.61
CA ILE A 42 0.63 3.85 -10.56
C ILE A 42 -0.80 3.29 -10.56
N ILE A 43 -1.67 3.91 -9.79
CA ILE A 43 -3.08 3.49 -9.71
C ILE A 43 -3.74 3.52 -11.10
N THR A 44 -3.42 4.50 -11.93
CA THR A 44 -3.98 4.56 -13.29
C THR A 44 -3.55 3.40 -14.17
N GLN A 45 -2.48 2.70 -13.83
CA GLN A 45 -1.99 1.54 -14.57
C GLN A 45 -2.68 0.24 -14.14
N LEU A 46 -3.38 0.26 -13.03
CA LEU A 46 -4.10 -0.91 -12.52
C LEU A 46 -5.40 -1.11 -13.28
N SER A 47 -5.94 -2.33 -13.23
CA SER A 47 -7.24 -2.61 -13.81
C SER A 47 -8.34 -1.81 -13.09
N PRO A 48 -9.48 -1.55 -13.74
CA PRO A 48 -10.58 -0.82 -13.10
C PRO A 48 -11.01 -1.44 -11.76
N GLN A 49 -11.08 -2.76 -11.70
CA GLN A 49 -11.44 -3.45 -10.46
C GLN A 49 -10.39 -3.25 -9.37
N GLN A 50 -9.11 -3.33 -9.73
CA GLN A 50 -8.03 -3.08 -8.78
C GLN A 50 -8.04 -1.65 -8.27
N GLN A 51 -8.34 -0.68 -9.13
CA GLN A 51 -8.47 0.71 -8.74
C GLN A 51 -9.59 0.91 -7.72
N GLU A 52 -10.74 0.28 -7.96
CA GLU A 52 -11.87 0.32 -7.04
C GLU A 52 -11.51 -0.27 -5.68
N ILE A 53 -10.86 -1.43 -5.70
CA ILE A 53 -10.43 -2.11 -4.48
C ILE A 53 -9.46 -1.24 -3.69
N MET A 54 -8.52 -0.59 -4.37
CA MET A 54 -7.54 0.29 -3.71
C MET A 54 -8.23 1.49 -3.06
N LYS A 55 -9.17 2.12 -3.75
CA LYS A 55 -9.93 3.25 -3.19
C LYS A 55 -10.67 2.84 -1.93
N MET A 56 -11.37 1.72 -1.98
CA MET A 56 -12.11 1.21 -0.82
C MET A 56 -11.17 0.85 0.33
N SER A 57 -10.02 0.25 0.02
CA SER A 57 -9.02 -0.08 1.03
C SER A 57 -8.47 1.16 1.70
N MET A 58 -8.23 2.22 0.94
CA MET A 58 -7.75 3.50 1.48
C MET A 58 -8.79 4.15 2.38
N ASP A 59 -10.08 3.93 2.10
CA ASP A 59 -11.18 4.40 2.94
C ASP A 59 -11.36 3.57 4.21
N GLY A 60 -10.54 2.54 4.39
CA GLY A 60 -10.59 1.70 5.58
C GLY A 60 -11.54 0.52 5.49
N MET A 61 -12.10 0.24 4.33
CA MET A 61 -13.00 -0.90 4.16
C MET A 61 -12.25 -2.22 4.25
N LYS A 62 -12.84 -3.17 4.92
CA LYS A 62 -12.30 -4.53 5.05
C LYS A 62 -12.61 -5.35 3.81
N VAL A 63 -11.81 -6.40 3.59
CA VAL A 63 -12.00 -7.33 2.46
C VAL A 63 -13.45 -7.81 2.36
N LYS A 64 -14.04 -8.17 3.49
CA LYS A 64 -15.43 -8.66 3.55
C LYS A 64 -16.43 -7.62 3.01
N GLU A 65 -16.23 -6.36 3.38
CA GLU A 65 -17.10 -5.27 2.96
C GLU A 65 -16.91 -4.97 1.46
N ILE A 66 -15.67 -4.94 1.00
CA ILE A 66 -15.37 -4.72 -0.41
C ILE A 66 -15.98 -5.82 -1.28
N ALA A 67 -15.86 -7.07 -0.83
CA ALA A 67 -16.43 -8.21 -1.52
C ALA A 67 -17.94 -8.07 -1.71
N LYS A 68 -18.64 -7.59 -0.69
CA LYS A 68 -20.08 -7.35 -0.75
C LYS A 68 -20.41 -6.24 -1.75
N VAL A 69 -19.71 -5.14 -1.70
CA VAL A 69 -19.95 -4.00 -2.59
C VAL A 69 -19.76 -4.37 -4.05
N LEU A 70 -18.69 -5.10 -4.34
CA LEU A 70 -18.36 -5.49 -5.71
C LEU A 70 -19.02 -6.78 -6.16
N ASN A 71 -19.72 -7.45 -5.25
CA ASN A 71 -20.43 -8.72 -5.51
C ASN A 71 -19.48 -9.79 -6.05
N VAL A 72 -18.35 -9.95 -5.39
CA VAL A 72 -17.35 -10.99 -5.69
C VAL A 72 -16.93 -11.69 -4.41
N SER A 73 -16.18 -12.79 -4.52
CA SER A 73 -15.72 -13.52 -3.34
C SER A 73 -14.61 -12.75 -2.60
N GLU A 74 -14.45 -13.04 -1.32
CA GLU A 74 -13.36 -12.47 -0.52
C GLU A 74 -12.01 -12.89 -1.06
N ASN A 75 -11.90 -14.14 -1.54
CA ASN A 75 -10.65 -14.63 -2.14
C ASN A 75 -10.28 -13.85 -3.40
N ALA A 76 -11.26 -13.47 -4.20
CA ALA A 76 -11.03 -12.65 -5.38
C ALA A 76 -10.48 -11.28 -4.98
N ILE A 77 -11.04 -10.67 -3.93
CA ILE A 77 -10.55 -9.39 -3.42
C ILE A 77 -9.11 -9.52 -2.92
N LYS A 78 -8.83 -10.55 -2.13
CA LYS A 78 -7.47 -10.78 -1.61
C LYS A 78 -6.44 -10.94 -2.73
N MET A 79 -6.80 -11.68 -3.76
CA MET A 79 -5.93 -11.90 -4.91
C MET A 79 -5.67 -10.60 -5.67
N GLN A 80 -6.70 -9.81 -5.90
CA GLN A 80 -6.56 -8.54 -6.61
C GLN A 80 -5.75 -7.53 -5.79
N LYS A 81 -5.96 -7.49 -4.49
CA LYS A 81 -5.15 -6.64 -3.59
C LYS A 81 -3.68 -7.04 -3.66
N LYS A 82 -3.41 -8.33 -3.61
CA LYS A 82 -2.03 -8.83 -3.66
C LYS A 82 -1.34 -8.42 -4.97
N ARG A 83 -2.04 -8.55 -6.08
CA ARG A 83 -1.51 -8.15 -7.40
C ARG A 83 -1.27 -6.65 -7.47
N ALA A 84 -2.23 -5.86 -6.99
CA ALA A 84 -2.10 -4.40 -6.97
C ALA A 84 -0.93 -3.96 -6.10
N TYR A 85 -0.78 -4.54 -4.92
CA TYR A 85 0.33 -4.23 -4.02
C TYR A 85 1.68 -4.59 -4.63
N SER A 86 1.74 -5.69 -5.37
CA SER A 86 2.96 -6.10 -6.07
C SER A 86 3.39 -5.05 -7.09
N VAL A 87 2.45 -4.56 -7.89
CA VAL A 87 2.72 -3.51 -8.87
C VAL A 87 3.18 -2.24 -8.17
N ILE A 88 2.51 -1.83 -7.10
CA ILE A 88 2.87 -0.63 -6.35
C ILE A 88 4.29 -0.73 -5.81
N ARG A 89 4.66 -1.87 -5.22
CA ARG A 89 6.01 -2.06 -4.69
C ARG A 89 7.07 -2.02 -5.78
N GLU A 90 6.80 -2.65 -6.91
CA GLU A 90 7.74 -2.66 -8.03
C GLU A 90 7.97 -1.27 -8.60
N GLU A 91 6.90 -0.52 -8.79
CA GLU A 91 6.97 0.80 -9.40
C GLU A 91 7.53 1.87 -8.46
N LEU A 92 7.16 1.82 -7.18
CA LEU A 92 7.62 2.79 -6.20
C LEU A 92 9.03 2.51 -5.66
N GLY A 93 9.36 1.23 -5.51
CA GLY A 93 10.56 0.85 -4.77
C GLY A 93 10.32 0.86 -3.26
N GLU A 94 11.30 0.43 -2.51
CA GLU A 94 11.15 0.16 -1.08
C GLU A 94 10.91 1.42 -0.24
N CYS A 95 11.74 2.44 -0.43
CA CYS A 95 11.63 3.68 0.34
C CYS A 95 10.29 4.36 0.12
N TRP A 96 9.86 4.48 -1.12
CA TRP A 96 8.61 5.13 -1.45
C TRP A 96 7.40 4.33 -0.95
N SER A 97 7.51 2.99 -0.95
CA SER A 97 6.45 2.13 -0.41
C SER A 97 6.26 2.33 1.09
N VAL A 98 7.36 2.48 1.83
CA VAL A 98 7.30 2.76 3.26
C VAL A 98 6.63 4.12 3.52
N LEU A 99 7.01 5.14 2.75
CA LEU A 99 6.40 6.46 2.87
C LEU A 99 4.90 6.42 2.57
N LEU A 100 4.51 5.64 1.58
CA LEU A 100 3.10 5.47 1.23
C LEU A 100 2.32 4.84 2.38
N ILE A 101 2.87 3.82 3.02
CA ILE A 101 2.24 3.16 4.17
C ILE A 101 2.08 4.15 5.32
N MET A 102 3.06 5.00 5.55
CA MET A 102 3.00 6.02 6.59
C MET A 102 1.88 7.03 6.34
N ARG A 103 1.66 7.38 5.08
CA ARG A 103 0.60 8.30 4.69
C ARG A 103 -0.78 7.63 4.69
N PHE A 104 -0.84 6.38 4.28
CA PHE A 104 -2.07 5.59 4.20
C PHE A 104 -1.92 4.30 4.98
N PRO A 105 -2.08 4.32 6.30
CA PRO A 105 -1.85 3.14 7.14
C PRO A 105 -2.79 1.97 6.85
N ASN A 106 -3.88 2.21 6.14
CA ASN A 106 -4.80 1.15 5.73
C ASN A 106 -4.28 0.32 4.56
N LEU A 107 -3.25 0.79 3.87
CA LEU A 107 -2.61 0.03 2.81
C LEU A 107 -1.58 -0.92 3.40
N LYS A 108 -1.82 -2.20 3.31
CA LYS A 108 -0.95 -3.22 3.93
C LYS A 108 -0.11 -3.90 2.85
N ILE A 109 0.74 -3.12 2.22
CA ILE A 109 1.53 -3.54 1.06
C ILE A 109 2.44 -4.73 1.36
N TYR A 110 2.88 -4.86 2.60
CA TYR A 110 3.80 -5.92 3.03
C TYR A 110 3.12 -7.10 3.72
N GLU A 111 1.82 -7.19 3.67
CA GLU A 111 1.11 -8.36 4.21
C GLU A 111 1.06 -9.54 3.28
#